data_28e850f808d4ff4778d3bbade941e50e
#
_entry.id   28e850f808d4ff4778d3bbade941e50e
#
_cell.length_a   1.000
_cell.length_b   1.000
_cell.length_c   1.000
_cell.angle_alpha   90.00
_cell.angle_beta   90.00
_cell.angle_gamma   90.00
#
_symmetry.space_group_name_H-M   'P 1'
#
loop_
_entity.id
_entity.type
_entity.pdbx_description
1 polymer ?
#
loop_
_entity_poly.entity_id
_entity_poly.type
_entity_poly.pdbx_seq_one_letter_code
_entity_poly.pdbx_strand_id
1 'polypeptide(L)'
;YTLSAPEMVTSVMTACKLYKVESVNLWGPLLESMEAHLMMTRMGVPITERGASTNSHTSSEALSTDYYRMIEAVEFTRQMDDGARPDRWRDADILILGVSRTGKTPLSIYLGQRGYKVANLPLVPRDGQLMVPKYVHDVDPKRVFGLLINGEVLHDIRTNRLSSIGVKREDKGAMEYSTMRQVTQELSLAKALYAKNPGWTVLDVTHKGVEETSARIMKI
;
A
#
# COMPACT_ATOMS: atom_id res chain seq x y z
N TYR A 1 -17.10 5.88 19.22
CA TYR A 1 -17.17 6.52 17.90
C TYR A 1 -16.17 7.67 17.80
N THR A 2 -15.84 8.07 16.58
CA THR A 2 -14.83 9.07 16.24
C THR A 2 -15.41 10.10 15.25
N LEU A 3 -16.55 10.66 15.57
CA LEU A 3 -17.19 11.67 14.73
C LEU A 3 -16.67 13.06 15.11
N SER A 4 -16.38 13.86 14.11
CA SER A 4 -15.83 15.21 14.27
C SER A 4 -16.89 16.32 14.08
N ALA A 5 -17.95 16.05 13.30
CA ALA A 5 -19.03 17.00 13.07
C ALA A 5 -19.98 17.05 14.29
N PRO A 6 -20.20 18.22 14.92
CA PRO A 6 -21.01 18.35 16.14
C PRO A 6 -22.44 17.83 15.97
N GLU A 7 -23.05 18.06 14.81
CA GLU A 7 -24.40 17.60 14.49
C GLU A 7 -24.50 16.07 14.47
N MET A 8 -23.51 15.39 13.89
CA MET A 8 -23.46 13.93 13.86
C MET A 8 -23.21 13.36 15.27
N VAL A 9 -22.35 13.99 16.06
CA VAL A 9 -22.13 13.62 17.47
C VAL A 9 -23.45 13.69 18.24
N THR A 10 -24.20 14.80 18.11
CA THR A 10 -25.47 14.99 18.77
C THR A 10 -26.50 13.95 18.34
N SER A 11 -26.58 13.67 17.04
CA SER A 11 -27.50 12.65 16.48
C SER A 11 -27.20 11.25 17.01
N VAL A 12 -25.91 10.86 17.06
CA VAL A 12 -25.49 9.56 17.61
C VAL A 12 -25.76 9.48 19.10
N MET A 13 -25.45 10.51 19.88
CA MET A 13 -25.73 10.52 21.31
C MET A 13 -27.23 10.40 21.61
N THR A 14 -28.07 11.08 20.81
CA THR A 14 -29.53 10.99 20.94
C THR A 14 -30.03 9.58 20.62
N ALA A 15 -29.56 8.97 19.55
CA ALA A 15 -29.89 7.59 19.19
C ALA A 15 -29.44 6.62 20.29
N CYS A 16 -28.21 6.74 20.79
CA CYS A 16 -27.71 5.86 21.86
C CYS A 16 -28.57 5.97 23.14
N LYS A 17 -28.98 7.19 23.53
CA LYS A 17 -29.90 7.38 24.66
C LYS A 17 -31.25 6.72 24.41
N LEU A 18 -31.82 6.87 23.20
CA LEU A 18 -33.13 6.28 22.82
C LEU A 18 -33.11 4.76 22.92
N TYR A 19 -32.04 4.15 22.42
CA TYR A 19 -31.86 2.67 22.39
C TYR A 19 -31.16 2.13 23.64
N LYS A 20 -30.89 2.97 24.65
CA LYS A 20 -30.19 2.58 25.91
C LYS A 20 -28.86 1.87 25.67
N VAL A 21 -28.09 2.34 24.69
CA VAL A 21 -26.75 1.86 24.38
C VAL A 21 -25.72 2.84 24.94
N GLU A 22 -24.73 2.34 25.64
CA GLU A 22 -23.63 3.16 26.10
C GLU A 22 -22.79 3.66 24.90
N SER A 23 -22.38 4.91 24.97
CA SER A 23 -21.59 5.55 23.90
C SER A 23 -20.42 6.33 24.48
N VAL A 24 -19.26 6.18 23.86
CA VAL A 24 -18.06 6.94 24.21
C VAL A 24 -17.59 7.75 23.00
N ASN A 25 -17.52 9.06 23.17
CA ASN A 25 -16.90 9.93 22.19
C ASN A 25 -15.39 10.01 22.47
N LEU A 26 -14.60 9.38 21.61
CA LEU A 26 -13.14 9.38 21.75
C LEU A 26 -12.48 10.64 21.16
N TRP A 27 -13.13 11.25 20.17
CA TRP A 27 -12.53 12.33 19.39
C TRP A 27 -12.65 13.70 20.05
N GLY A 28 -13.81 14.00 20.64
CA GLY A 28 -14.04 15.30 21.28
C GLY A 28 -13.01 15.65 22.36
N PRO A 29 -12.89 14.83 23.43
CA PRO A 29 -11.93 15.10 24.51
C PRO A 29 -10.48 15.11 24.05
N LEU A 30 -10.11 14.30 23.05
CA LEU A 30 -8.77 14.30 22.49
C LEU A 30 -8.46 15.63 21.80
N LEU A 31 -9.36 16.10 20.94
CA LEU A 31 -9.19 17.38 20.24
C LEU A 31 -9.17 18.56 21.20
N GLU A 32 -10.04 18.57 22.20
CA GLU A 32 -10.06 19.62 23.25
C GLU A 32 -8.73 19.68 24.02
N SER A 33 -8.18 18.50 24.36
CA SER A 33 -6.87 18.44 25.01
C SER A 33 -5.75 18.95 24.12
N MET A 34 -5.79 18.64 22.81
CA MET A 34 -4.81 19.14 21.84
C MET A 34 -4.92 20.66 21.65
N GLU A 35 -6.13 21.19 21.53
CA GLU A 35 -6.38 22.64 21.41
C GLU A 35 -5.83 23.39 22.64
N ALA A 36 -6.08 22.88 23.83
CA ALA A 36 -5.56 23.46 25.06
C ALA A 36 -4.03 23.44 25.14
N HIS A 37 -3.42 22.33 24.72
CA HIS A 37 -1.96 22.17 24.73
C HIS A 37 -1.27 23.06 23.68
N LEU A 38 -1.84 23.15 22.49
CA LEU A 38 -1.27 23.89 21.35
C LEU A 38 -1.64 25.39 21.42
N MET A 39 -2.53 25.80 22.33
CA MET A 39 -3.12 27.16 22.38
C MET A 39 -3.71 27.59 21.01
N MET A 40 -4.26 26.64 20.27
CA MET A 40 -4.85 26.85 18.95
C MET A 40 -6.28 26.33 18.93
N THR A 41 -7.17 27.10 18.33
CA THR A 41 -8.57 26.66 18.10
C THR A 41 -8.65 25.92 16.78
N ARG A 42 -9.36 24.78 16.75
CA ARG A 42 -9.55 24.04 15.51
C ARG A 42 -10.33 24.86 14.48
N MET A 43 -9.85 24.86 13.25
CA MET A 43 -10.46 25.58 12.13
C MET A 43 -11.52 24.75 11.40
N GLY A 44 -12.35 24.02 12.09
CA GLY A 44 -13.39 23.19 11.48
C GLY A 44 -12.87 21.95 10.73
N VAL A 45 -13.73 20.99 10.51
CA VAL A 45 -13.43 19.87 9.61
C VAL A 45 -13.80 20.31 8.21
N PRO A 46 -12.95 20.08 7.18
CA PRO A 46 -13.35 20.31 5.81
C PRO A 46 -14.57 19.45 5.50
N ILE A 47 -15.74 20.04 5.38
CA ILE A 47 -16.95 19.36 4.99
C ILE A 47 -16.87 19.22 3.48
N THR A 48 -16.70 18.01 2.99
CA THR A 48 -16.84 17.69 1.57
C THR A 48 -18.34 17.74 1.25
N GLU A 49 -18.89 18.91 0.97
CA GLU A 49 -20.22 19.06 0.40
C GLU A 49 -20.20 18.57 -1.04
N ARG A 50 -20.71 17.37 -1.26
CA ARG A 50 -21.25 16.99 -2.56
C ARG A 50 -22.56 17.77 -2.75
N GLY A 51 -22.48 18.89 -3.45
CA GLY A 51 -23.63 19.57 -4.03
C GLY A 51 -24.35 20.54 -3.10
N ALA A 52 -23.83 21.78 -3.01
CA ALA A 52 -24.67 22.97 -2.89
C ALA A 52 -23.83 24.20 -3.31
N SER A 53 -24.21 24.79 -4.43
CA SER A 53 -23.79 26.14 -4.81
C SER A 53 -24.46 27.14 -3.90
N THR A 54 -23.72 27.82 -3.03
CA THR A 54 -24.06 29.20 -2.62
C THR A 54 -22.81 29.88 -2.04
N ASN A 55 -22.59 31.08 -2.54
CA ASN A 55 -21.56 32.03 -2.17
C ASN A 55 -21.53 32.32 -0.65
N SER A 56 -20.46 31.95 0.04
CA SER A 56 -20.04 32.62 1.24
C SER A 56 -18.51 32.56 1.33
N HIS A 57 -17.92 33.74 1.27
CA HIS A 57 -16.48 33.98 1.46
C HIS A 57 -16.09 33.69 2.91
N THR A 58 -15.77 32.46 3.21
CA THR A 58 -14.92 32.10 4.35
C THR A 58 -13.85 31.17 3.80
N SER A 59 -12.61 31.58 3.91
CA SER A 59 -11.42 30.89 3.44
C SER A 59 -11.21 29.55 4.18
N SER A 60 -12.04 28.55 3.88
CA SER A 60 -11.65 27.16 4.04
C SER A 60 -10.72 26.89 2.87
N GLU A 61 -9.43 26.79 3.12
CA GLU A 61 -8.51 26.25 2.12
C GLU A 61 -9.08 24.89 1.69
N ALA A 62 -9.72 24.85 0.53
CA ALA A 62 -10.14 23.61 -0.10
C ALA A 62 -8.90 22.73 -0.18
N LEU A 63 -8.95 21.53 0.38
CA LEU A 63 -7.86 20.58 0.29
C LEU A 63 -7.37 20.53 -1.15
N SER A 64 -6.06 20.65 -1.35
CA SER A 64 -5.49 20.79 -2.68
C SER A 64 -5.85 19.59 -3.55
N THR A 65 -5.94 19.78 -4.85
CA THR A 65 -6.15 18.70 -5.83
C THR A 65 -5.11 17.58 -5.64
N ASP A 66 -3.90 17.94 -5.22
CA ASP A 66 -2.83 16.99 -4.93
C ASP A 66 -3.15 16.11 -3.71
N TYR A 67 -3.83 16.65 -2.71
CA TYR A 67 -4.28 15.87 -1.55
C TYR A 67 -5.30 14.80 -1.96
N TYR A 68 -6.30 15.15 -2.77
CA TYR A 68 -7.29 14.18 -3.25
C TYR A 68 -6.65 13.13 -4.15
N ARG A 69 -5.71 13.54 -5.00
CA ARG A 69 -4.94 12.61 -5.84
C ARG A 69 -4.14 11.61 -4.98
N MET A 70 -3.51 12.08 -3.92
CA MET A 70 -2.79 11.22 -2.98
C MET A 70 -3.72 10.22 -2.29
N ILE A 71 -4.89 10.66 -1.81
CA ILE A 71 -5.87 9.77 -1.17
C ILE A 71 -6.37 8.71 -2.16
N GLU A 72 -6.69 9.09 -3.39
CA GLU A 72 -7.12 8.16 -4.44
C GLU A 72 -6.02 7.13 -4.75
N ALA A 73 -4.76 7.58 -4.86
CA ALA A 73 -3.63 6.71 -5.13
C ALA A 73 -3.37 5.71 -3.99
N VAL A 74 -3.45 6.16 -2.73
CA VAL A 74 -3.32 5.28 -1.56
C VAL A 74 -4.43 4.23 -1.53
N GLU A 75 -5.68 4.63 -1.76
CA GLU A 75 -6.80 3.69 -1.76
C GLU A 75 -6.71 2.70 -2.93
N PHE A 76 -6.34 3.16 -4.12
CA PHE A 76 -6.06 2.28 -5.26
C PHE A 76 -4.97 1.26 -4.91
N THR A 77 -3.84 1.73 -4.39
CA THR A 77 -2.69 0.89 -4.04
C THR A 77 -3.07 -0.18 -3.00
N ARG A 78 -3.85 0.19 -1.99
CA ARG A 78 -4.35 -0.74 -0.98
C ARG A 78 -5.23 -1.84 -1.59
N GLN A 79 -6.06 -1.49 -2.57
CA GLN A 79 -6.95 -2.44 -3.26
C GLN A 79 -6.22 -3.36 -4.22
N MET A 80 -5.07 -2.94 -4.75
CA MET A 80 -4.28 -3.66 -5.76
C MET A 80 -3.06 -4.39 -5.15
N ASP A 81 -3.00 -4.52 -3.83
CA ASP A 81 -1.89 -5.22 -3.16
C ASP A 81 -1.98 -6.74 -3.37
N ASP A 82 -0.82 -7.37 -3.42
CA ASP A 82 -0.62 -8.82 -3.45
C ASP A 82 -1.36 -9.55 -4.60
N GLY A 83 -1.41 -8.92 -5.76
CA GLY A 83 -2.02 -9.49 -6.97
C GLY A 83 -3.54 -9.36 -7.06
N ALA A 84 -4.16 -8.57 -6.17
CA ALA A 84 -5.60 -8.36 -6.19
C ALA A 84 -6.07 -7.59 -7.43
N ARG A 85 -7.33 -7.81 -7.82
CA ARG A 85 -8.05 -7.11 -8.90
C ARG A 85 -7.25 -6.93 -10.19
N PRO A 86 -6.79 -8.00 -10.82
CA PRO A 86 -5.92 -7.92 -11.99
C PRO A 86 -6.56 -7.21 -13.20
N ASP A 87 -7.88 -7.20 -13.28
CA ASP A 87 -8.66 -6.49 -14.30
C ASP A 87 -8.48 -4.96 -14.25
N ARG A 88 -8.03 -4.42 -13.12
CA ARG A 88 -7.82 -2.98 -12.93
C ARG A 88 -6.35 -2.54 -13.01
N TRP A 89 -5.41 -3.45 -13.23
CA TRP A 89 -3.97 -3.08 -13.27
C TRP A 89 -3.63 -2.12 -14.42
N ARG A 90 -4.37 -2.11 -15.49
CA ARG A 90 -4.23 -1.12 -16.58
C ARG A 90 -4.39 0.34 -16.11
N ASP A 91 -5.11 0.56 -14.99
CA ASP A 91 -5.35 1.87 -14.40
C ASP A 91 -4.18 2.30 -13.47
N ALA A 92 -3.21 1.41 -13.23
CA ALA A 92 -2.05 1.69 -12.41
C ALA A 92 -1.03 2.57 -13.16
N ASP A 93 -0.44 3.52 -12.45
CA ASP A 93 0.72 4.27 -12.94
C ASP A 93 1.98 3.40 -12.89
N ILE A 94 2.04 2.47 -11.93
CA ILE A 94 3.19 1.60 -11.67
C ILE A 94 2.69 0.19 -11.32
N LEU A 95 3.24 -0.83 -11.98
CA LEU A 95 3.05 -2.25 -11.64
C LEU A 95 4.38 -2.85 -11.16
N ILE A 96 4.43 -3.32 -9.92
CA ILE A 96 5.63 -3.89 -9.31
C ILE A 96 5.53 -5.42 -9.27
N LEU A 97 6.51 -6.09 -9.84
CA LEU A 97 6.64 -7.55 -9.84
C LEU A 97 7.84 -7.97 -8.97
N GLY A 98 7.73 -9.10 -8.30
CA GLY A 98 8.88 -9.65 -7.57
C GLY A 98 8.51 -10.85 -6.72
N VAL A 99 9.49 -11.68 -6.38
CA VAL A 99 9.29 -12.81 -5.48
C VAL A 99 8.89 -12.33 -4.07
N SER A 100 8.40 -13.23 -3.24
CA SER A 100 7.98 -12.89 -1.88
C SER A 100 9.15 -12.32 -1.07
N ARG A 101 8.89 -11.27 -0.28
CA ARG A 101 9.85 -10.56 0.60
C ARG A 101 10.88 -9.67 -0.09
N THR A 102 10.63 -9.24 -1.32
CA THR A 102 11.46 -8.24 -2.02
C THR A 102 11.06 -6.78 -1.72
N GLY A 103 10.14 -6.54 -0.79
CA GLY A 103 9.73 -5.19 -0.41
C GLY A 103 8.64 -4.56 -1.28
N LYS A 104 7.91 -5.34 -2.10
CA LYS A 104 6.85 -4.80 -2.99
C LYS A 104 5.82 -3.97 -2.25
N THR A 105 5.16 -4.52 -1.23
CA THR A 105 4.10 -3.84 -0.48
C THR A 105 4.56 -2.54 0.17
N PRO A 106 5.65 -2.47 0.95
CA PRO A 106 6.12 -1.20 1.49
C PRO A 106 6.50 -0.20 0.40
N LEU A 107 7.09 -0.63 -0.72
CA LEU A 107 7.41 0.23 -1.84
C LEU A 107 6.14 0.78 -2.53
N SER A 108 5.12 -0.07 -2.71
CA SER A 108 3.83 0.34 -3.27
C SER A 108 3.15 1.39 -2.39
N ILE A 109 3.11 1.17 -1.07
CA ILE A 109 2.53 2.13 -0.11
C ILE A 109 3.27 3.46 -0.16
N TYR A 110 4.61 3.43 -0.18
CA TYR A 110 5.43 4.63 -0.22
C TYR A 110 5.22 5.46 -1.49
N LEU A 111 5.09 4.81 -2.66
CA LEU A 111 4.76 5.46 -3.92
C LEU A 111 3.32 5.97 -3.93
N GLY A 112 2.37 5.21 -3.35
CA GLY A 112 0.97 5.60 -3.18
C GLY A 112 0.83 6.91 -2.40
N GLN A 113 1.59 7.07 -1.32
CA GLN A 113 1.66 8.30 -0.53
C GLN A 113 2.23 9.51 -1.32
N ARG A 114 2.86 9.27 -2.46
CA ARG A 114 3.33 10.31 -3.40
C ARG A 114 2.38 10.53 -4.57
N GLY A 115 1.20 9.94 -4.53
CA GLY A 115 0.13 10.14 -5.50
C GLY A 115 0.20 9.24 -6.72
N TYR A 116 1.02 8.17 -6.71
CA TYR A 116 1.05 7.17 -7.78
C TYR A 116 0.11 6.01 -7.48
N LYS A 117 -0.73 5.64 -8.42
CA LYS A 117 -1.56 4.42 -8.37
C LYS A 117 -0.67 3.21 -8.61
N VAL A 118 -0.42 2.41 -7.59
CA VAL A 118 0.50 1.28 -7.66
C VAL A 118 -0.25 -0.03 -7.49
N ALA A 119 0.00 -0.97 -8.40
CA ALA A 119 -0.35 -2.38 -8.21
C ALA A 119 0.90 -3.20 -7.97
N ASN A 120 0.82 -4.28 -7.22
CA ASN A 120 1.93 -5.21 -7.08
C ASN A 120 1.49 -6.67 -7.19
N LEU A 121 2.36 -7.46 -7.79
CA LEU A 121 2.13 -8.88 -8.03
C LEU A 121 3.28 -9.71 -7.45
N PRO A 122 3.00 -10.62 -6.50
CA PRO A 122 3.97 -11.59 -6.06
C PRO A 122 4.20 -12.65 -7.14
N LEU A 123 5.45 -12.89 -7.47
CA LEU A 123 5.85 -13.95 -8.38
C LEU A 123 5.97 -15.25 -7.57
N VAL A 124 5.03 -16.15 -7.77
CA VAL A 124 4.99 -17.46 -7.10
C VAL A 124 5.11 -18.55 -8.16
N PRO A 125 6.16 -19.41 -8.09
CA PRO A 125 6.28 -20.54 -9.00
C PRO A 125 5.12 -21.53 -8.82
N ARG A 126 4.57 -22.00 -9.93
CA ARG A 126 3.64 -23.11 -9.98
C ARG A 126 4.21 -24.15 -10.94
N ASP A 127 4.31 -25.38 -10.52
CA ASP A 127 4.86 -26.49 -11.32
C ASP A 127 6.24 -26.17 -11.93
N GLY A 128 7.08 -25.51 -11.16
CA GLY A 128 8.44 -25.14 -11.59
C GLY A 128 8.53 -23.99 -12.60
N GLN A 129 7.45 -23.29 -12.87
CA GLN A 129 7.40 -22.14 -13.77
C GLN A 129 6.80 -20.90 -13.10
N LEU A 130 7.23 -19.71 -13.53
CA LEU A 130 6.57 -18.46 -13.20
C LEU A 130 5.63 -18.08 -14.35
N MET A 131 4.34 -18.15 -14.05
CA MET A 131 3.30 -17.63 -14.95
C MET A 131 2.74 -16.32 -14.38
N VAL A 132 2.69 -15.30 -15.22
CA VAL A 132 2.03 -14.04 -14.88
C VAL A 132 0.63 -14.01 -15.51
N PRO A 133 -0.37 -13.44 -14.84
CA PRO A 133 -1.68 -13.22 -15.43
C PRO A 133 -1.58 -12.41 -16.72
N LYS A 134 -2.45 -12.68 -17.68
CA LYS A 134 -2.49 -11.96 -18.97
C LYS A 134 -2.61 -10.43 -18.79
N TYR A 135 -3.28 -10.01 -17.76
CA TYR A 135 -3.49 -8.58 -17.40
C TYR A 135 -2.19 -7.78 -17.18
N VAL A 136 -1.07 -8.44 -16.91
CA VAL A 136 0.24 -7.78 -16.85
C VAL A 136 0.62 -7.18 -18.21
N HIS A 137 0.22 -7.83 -19.30
CA HIS A 137 0.51 -7.39 -20.67
C HIS A 137 -0.44 -6.28 -21.16
N ASP A 138 -1.52 -6.01 -20.40
CA ASP A 138 -2.42 -4.88 -20.65
C ASP A 138 -1.87 -3.55 -20.07
N VAL A 139 -0.81 -3.64 -19.25
CA VAL A 139 -0.09 -2.49 -18.69
C VAL A 139 1.04 -2.11 -19.63
N ASP A 140 1.23 -0.81 -19.85
CA ASP A 140 2.37 -0.31 -20.63
C ASP A 140 3.69 -0.87 -20.05
N PRO A 141 4.52 -1.56 -20.85
CA PRO A 141 5.78 -2.14 -20.38
C PRO A 141 6.69 -1.16 -19.63
N LYS A 142 6.65 0.13 -19.96
CA LYS A 142 7.40 1.18 -19.27
C LYS A 142 6.96 1.41 -17.82
N ARG A 143 5.74 1.02 -17.49
CA ARG A 143 5.18 1.13 -16.13
C ARG A 143 5.38 -0.13 -15.30
N VAL A 144 6.02 -1.17 -15.88
CA VAL A 144 6.24 -2.46 -15.20
C VAL A 144 7.66 -2.53 -14.65
N PHE A 145 7.76 -2.75 -13.35
CA PHE A 145 9.03 -2.81 -12.62
C PHE A 145 9.23 -4.18 -11.97
N GLY A 146 10.26 -4.89 -12.37
CA GLY A 146 10.69 -6.15 -11.76
C GLY A 146 11.70 -5.93 -10.65
N LEU A 147 11.44 -6.46 -9.45
CA LEU A 147 12.39 -6.39 -8.35
C LEU A 147 13.25 -7.65 -8.29
N LEU A 148 14.56 -7.47 -8.17
CA LEU A 148 15.54 -8.51 -7.86
C LEU A 148 16.27 -8.17 -6.56
N ILE A 149 16.71 -9.21 -5.86
CA ILE A 149 17.47 -9.11 -4.62
C ILE A 149 18.53 -10.21 -4.59
N ASN A 150 19.61 -10.01 -3.85
CA ASN A 150 20.60 -11.06 -3.59
C ASN A 150 19.96 -12.26 -2.87
N GLY A 151 20.30 -13.48 -3.27
CA GLY A 151 19.71 -14.70 -2.74
C GLY A 151 19.99 -14.93 -1.26
N GLU A 152 21.20 -14.63 -0.78
CA GLU A 152 21.58 -14.77 0.62
C GLU A 152 20.78 -13.81 1.49
N VAL A 153 20.67 -12.56 1.07
CA VAL A 153 19.89 -11.53 1.76
C VAL A 153 18.40 -11.93 1.82
N LEU A 154 17.86 -12.44 0.73
CA LEU A 154 16.46 -12.90 0.71
C LEU A 154 16.22 -14.11 1.63
N HIS A 155 17.17 -15.04 1.66
CA HIS A 155 17.17 -16.19 2.56
C HIS A 155 17.11 -15.74 4.02
N ASP A 156 17.99 -14.80 4.40
CA ASP A 156 18.05 -14.27 5.77
C ASP A 156 16.76 -13.55 6.16
N ILE A 157 16.20 -12.73 5.25
CA ILE A 157 14.91 -12.04 5.48
C ILE A 157 13.79 -13.06 5.72
N ARG A 158 13.71 -14.12 4.92
CA ARG A 158 12.67 -15.15 5.06
C ARG A 158 12.84 -15.94 6.35
N THR A 159 14.05 -16.33 6.70
CA THR A 159 14.37 -17.06 7.93
C THR A 159 14.03 -16.25 9.17
N ASN A 160 14.45 -14.99 9.22
CA ASN A 160 14.14 -14.08 10.32
C ASN A 160 12.62 -13.87 10.47
N ARG A 161 11.89 -13.79 9.35
CA ARG A 161 10.42 -13.66 9.39
C ARG A 161 9.74 -14.89 9.97
N LEU A 162 10.16 -16.10 9.60
CA LEU A 162 9.61 -17.34 10.16
C LEU A 162 9.85 -17.40 11.67
N SER A 163 11.04 -17.03 12.11
CA SER A 163 11.38 -16.96 13.53
C SER A 163 10.50 -15.97 14.30
N SER A 164 10.21 -14.80 13.71
CA SER A 164 9.42 -13.75 14.36
C SER A 164 7.93 -14.08 14.51
N ILE A 165 7.37 -14.95 13.65
CA ILE A 165 5.97 -15.42 13.75
C ILE A 165 5.82 -16.73 14.53
N GLY A 166 6.90 -17.20 15.16
CA GLY A 166 6.84 -18.38 16.01
C GLY A 166 6.54 -19.70 15.28
N VAL A 167 6.82 -19.77 13.98
CA VAL A 167 6.66 -21.01 13.20
C VAL A 167 7.61 -22.06 13.76
N LYS A 168 7.06 -23.20 14.19
CA LYS A 168 7.85 -24.32 14.70
C LYS A 168 8.68 -24.92 13.55
N ARG A 169 9.89 -25.38 13.88
CA ARG A 169 10.80 -26.07 12.95
C ARG A 169 10.22 -27.37 12.33
N GLU A 170 9.08 -27.82 12.79
CA GLU A 170 8.38 -29.02 12.32
C GLU A 170 7.48 -28.76 11.10
N ASP A 171 7.19 -27.50 10.77
CA ASP A 171 6.39 -27.13 9.59
C ASP A 171 7.27 -27.19 8.34
N LYS A 172 7.23 -28.36 7.65
CA LYS A 172 8.04 -28.64 6.45
C LYS A 172 7.83 -27.61 5.33
N GLY A 173 6.60 -27.14 5.13
CA GLY A 173 6.29 -26.17 4.07
C GLY A 173 6.89 -24.78 4.37
N ALA A 174 6.84 -24.34 5.60
CA ALA A 174 7.44 -23.08 6.03
C ALA A 174 8.98 -23.13 5.95
N MET A 175 9.57 -24.25 6.33
CA MET A 175 11.02 -24.45 6.21
C MET A 175 11.48 -24.49 4.75
N GLU A 176 10.74 -25.18 3.87
CA GLU A 176 11.06 -25.24 2.43
C GLU A 176 11.05 -23.84 1.80
N TYR A 177 10.09 -23.00 2.16
CA TYR A 177 9.98 -21.63 1.69
C TYR A 177 11.24 -20.77 1.96
N SER A 178 11.94 -21.00 3.05
CA SER A 178 13.14 -20.28 3.43
C SER A 178 14.45 -20.94 2.99
N THR A 179 14.40 -22.14 2.35
CA THR A 179 15.65 -22.79 1.95
C THR A 179 16.36 -22.01 0.84
N MET A 180 17.69 -22.01 0.89
CA MET A 180 18.53 -21.35 -0.13
C MET A 180 18.24 -21.92 -1.53
N ARG A 181 17.95 -23.21 -1.63
CA ARG A 181 17.58 -23.87 -2.89
C ARG A 181 16.32 -23.25 -3.49
N GLN A 182 15.27 -23.09 -2.70
CA GLN A 182 14.00 -22.51 -3.13
C GLN A 182 14.17 -21.04 -3.52
N VAL A 183 14.89 -20.27 -2.70
CA VAL A 183 15.22 -18.87 -2.99
C VAL A 183 15.95 -18.72 -4.32
N THR A 184 17.00 -19.53 -4.54
CA THR A 184 17.77 -19.50 -5.78
C THR A 184 16.94 -19.87 -6.99
N GLN A 185 16.08 -20.88 -6.86
CA GLN A 185 15.17 -21.30 -7.93
C GLN A 185 14.18 -20.19 -8.30
N GLU A 186 13.51 -19.57 -7.31
CA GLU A 186 12.56 -18.49 -7.54
C GLU A 186 13.23 -17.27 -8.19
N LEU A 187 14.40 -16.87 -7.74
CA LEU A 187 15.15 -15.77 -8.33
C LEU A 187 15.62 -16.06 -9.75
N SER A 188 16.03 -17.29 -10.02
CA SER A 188 16.40 -17.72 -11.39
C SER A 188 15.20 -17.64 -12.34
N LEU A 189 14.03 -18.12 -11.91
CA LEU A 189 12.80 -18.04 -12.68
C LEU A 189 12.35 -16.59 -12.89
N ALA A 190 12.47 -15.73 -11.86
CA ALA A 190 12.17 -14.31 -11.99
C ALA A 190 13.08 -13.61 -13.00
N LYS A 191 14.39 -13.88 -12.95
CA LYS A 191 15.37 -13.37 -13.94
C LYS A 191 15.00 -13.82 -15.37
N ALA A 192 14.65 -15.09 -15.54
CA ALA A 192 14.24 -15.63 -16.84
C ALA A 192 12.94 -14.99 -17.36
N LEU A 193 11.98 -14.71 -16.46
CA LEU A 193 10.76 -14.00 -16.81
C LEU A 193 11.05 -12.57 -17.28
N TYR A 194 11.89 -11.83 -16.56
CA TYR A 194 12.27 -10.47 -16.92
C TYR A 194 13.05 -10.41 -18.23
N ALA A 195 13.95 -11.36 -18.46
CA ALA A 195 14.69 -11.45 -19.73
C ALA A 195 13.78 -11.69 -20.94
N LYS A 196 12.65 -12.36 -20.76
CA LYS A 196 11.62 -12.54 -21.82
C LYS A 196 10.81 -11.26 -22.08
N ASN A 197 10.86 -10.28 -21.19
CA ASN A 197 10.10 -9.03 -21.27
C ASN A 197 11.04 -7.82 -21.19
N PRO A 198 11.84 -7.54 -22.22
CA PRO A 198 12.90 -6.52 -22.18
C PRO A 198 12.37 -5.07 -22.07
N GLY A 199 11.07 -4.87 -22.28
CA GLY A 199 10.41 -3.58 -22.05
C GLY A 199 10.17 -3.27 -20.56
N TRP A 200 10.33 -4.23 -19.66
CA TRP A 200 10.18 -4.02 -18.23
C TRP A 200 11.47 -3.51 -17.60
N THR A 201 11.34 -2.58 -16.66
CA THR A 201 12.51 -2.10 -15.92
C THR A 201 12.81 -3.01 -14.76
N VAL A 202 14.04 -3.53 -14.67
CA VAL A 202 14.49 -4.41 -13.58
C VAL A 202 15.36 -3.63 -12.60
N LEU A 203 14.98 -3.68 -11.32
CA LEU A 203 15.66 -2.98 -10.24
C LEU A 203 16.23 -3.97 -9.22
N ASP A 204 17.52 -3.85 -8.93
CA ASP A 204 18.13 -4.53 -7.80
C ASP A 204 17.86 -3.73 -6.51
N VAL A 205 17.19 -4.38 -5.55
CA VAL A 205 16.82 -3.80 -4.26
C VAL A 205 17.67 -4.32 -3.10
N THR A 206 18.78 -5.01 -3.40
CA THR A 206 19.70 -5.54 -2.40
C THR A 206 20.27 -4.39 -1.55
N HIS A 207 20.07 -4.46 -0.23
CA HIS A 207 20.49 -3.44 0.74
C HIS A 207 20.01 -2.02 0.44
N LYS A 208 18.94 -1.88 -0.35
CA LYS A 208 18.35 -0.57 -0.68
C LYS A 208 17.11 -0.28 0.14
N GLY A 209 17.01 0.97 0.59
CA GLY A 209 15.81 1.48 1.22
C GLY A 209 14.66 1.64 0.22
N VAL A 210 13.45 1.69 0.77
CA VAL A 210 12.23 1.95 -0.01
C VAL A 210 12.32 3.31 -0.70
N GLU A 211 12.87 4.31 -0.01
CA GLU A 211 13.05 5.67 -0.49
C GLU A 211 13.99 5.73 -1.70
N GLU A 212 15.11 5.02 -1.64
CA GLU A 212 16.09 4.96 -2.73
C GLU A 212 15.49 4.29 -3.96
N THR A 213 14.81 3.15 -3.76
CA THR A 213 14.16 2.41 -4.84
C THR A 213 13.05 3.22 -5.47
N SER A 214 12.22 3.88 -4.66
CA SER A 214 11.15 4.79 -5.10
C SER A 214 11.72 5.95 -5.92
N ALA A 215 12.79 6.59 -5.46
CA ALA A 215 13.43 7.69 -6.17
C ALA A 215 13.96 7.26 -7.56
N ARG A 216 14.41 6.02 -7.70
CA ARG A 216 14.81 5.47 -9.02
C ARG A 216 13.62 5.25 -9.92
N ILE A 217 12.51 4.70 -9.43
CA ILE A 217 11.28 4.50 -10.20
C ILE A 217 10.74 5.83 -10.72
N MET A 218 10.68 6.86 -9.87
CA MET A 218 10.14 8.18 -10.24
C MET A 218 11.02 8.96 -11.24
N LYS A 219 12.24 8.52 -11.52
CA LYS A 219 13.15 9.14 -12.50
C LYS A 219 13.07 8.53 -13.90
N ILE A 220 12.40 7.40 -14.04
CA ILE A 220 12.21 6.66 -15.29
C ILE A 220 10.90 7.07 -15.95
#